data_13d8f5fcf5edd856296bd4024ea8ca71
#
_entry.id   13d8f5fcf5edd856296bd4024ea8ca71
#
_cell.length_a   1.000
_cell.length_b   1.000
_cell.length_c   1.000
_cell.angle_alpha   90.00
_cell.angle_beta   90.00
_cell.angle_gamma   90.00
#
_symmetry.space_group_name_H-M   'P 1'
#
loop_
_entity.id
_entity.type
_entity.pdbx_description
1 polymer ?
#
loop_
_entity_poly.entity_id
_entity_poly.type
_entity_poly.pdbx_seq_one_letter_code
_entity_poly.pdbx_strand_id
1 'polypeptide(L)'
;MTSVPVIVVGVDGSPSSQRAVRWASEQAKLTGATLRAVSSWRWPNYITIVPPGVDLASDTRRTLDEVLEEALTGSEDVSVTRHVIEGPPGPALLTQAQDATLLVVGAQGRAAFPGMLLGSVAEYCVRHGSCPVVVVRP
;
A
#
# COMPACT_ATOMS: atom_id res chain seq x y z
N MET A 1 14.42 24.99 -4.96
CA MET A 1 14.47 23.85 -4.02
C MET A 1 13.80 22.63 -4.63
N THR A 2 14.50 21.55 -4.70
CA THR A 2 13.93 20.27 -5.11
C THR A 2 13.29 19.59 -3.92
N SER A 3 12.01 19.23 -4.02
CA SER A 3 11.37 18.44 -2.99
C SER A 3 11.89 17.01 -3.03
N VAL A 4 11.90 16.34 -1.89
CA VAL A 4 12.27 14.93 -1.80
C VAL A 4 11.23 14.10 -2.55
N PRO A 5 11.63 13.22 -3.46
CA PRO A 5 10.67 12.36 -4.15
C PRO A 5 9.96 11.42 -3.16
N VAL A 6 8.74 11.08 -3.49
CA VAL A 6 7.90 10.20 -2.67
C VAL A 6 7.46 9.00 -3.50
N ILE A 7 7.66 7.82 -2.95
CA ILE A 7 7.13 6.58 -3.52
C ILE A 7 6.03 6.09 -2.58
N VAL A 8 4.83 5.92 -3.11
CA VAL A 8 3.69 5.37 -2.37
C VAL A 8 3.60 3.88 -2.64
N VAL A 9 3.39 3.08 -1.60
CA VAL A 9 3.17 1.64 -1.74
C VAL A 9 1.93 1.23 -0.97
N GLY A 10 1.05 0.46 -1.62
CA GLY A 10 -0.14 -0.10 -0.99
C GLY A 10 0.19 -1.38 -0.24
N VAL A 11 -0.32 -1.49 0.99
CA VAL A 11 -0.08 -2.63 1.87
C VAL A 11 -1.42 -3.18 2.37
N ASP A 12 -1.70 -4.43 2.06
CA ASP A 12 -2.93 -5.10 2.50
C ASP A 12 -2.67 -6.39 3.30
N GLY A 13 -1.41 -6.68 3.60
CA GLY A 13 -1.01 -7.89 4.33
C GLY A 13 -0.82 -9.12 3.45
N SER A 14 -1.09 -9.03 2.15
CA SER A 14 -0.87 -10.15 1.23
C SER A 14 0.62 -10.35 0.93
N PRO A 15 1.03 -11.56 0.52
CA PRO A 15 2.42 -11.78 0.06
C PRO A 15 2.81 -10.86 -1.10
N SER A 16 1.87 -10.53 -1.97
CA SER A 16 2.10 -9.62 -3.09
C SER A 16 2.43 -8.21 -2.61
N SER A 17 1.75 -7.72 -1.56
CA SER A 17 2.08 -6.41 -1.01
C SER A 17 3.42 -6.40 -0.29
N GLN A 18 3.84 -7.51 0.31
CA GLN A 18 5.18 -7.63 0.89
C GLN A 18 6.27 -7.46 -0.18
N ARG A 19 6.09 -8.12 -1.31
CA ARG A 19 7.01 -7.96 -2.45
C ARG A 19 7.01 -6.53 -2.97
N ALA A 20 5.84 -5.91 -3.03
CA ALA A 20 5.72 -4.51 -3.44
C ALA A 20 6.50 -3.58 -2.52
N VAL A 21 6.41 -3.79 -1.20
CA VAL A 21 7.18 -3.00 -0.22
C VAL A 21 8.68 -3.18 -0.43
N ARG A 22 9.15 -4.40 -0.61
CA ARG A 22 10.58 -4.66 -0.85
C ARG A 22 11.07 -3.96 -2.10
N TRP A 23 10.33 -4.09 -3.19
CA TRP A 23 10.68 -3.44 -4.45
C TRP A 23 10.70 -1.91 -4.29
N ALA A 24 9.67 -1.36 -3.66
CA ALA A 24 9.57 0.08 -3.46
C ALA A 24 10.69 0.61 -2.56
N SER A 25 11.08 -0.15 -1.53
CA SER A 25 12.18 0.26 -0.65
C SER A 25 13.51 0.29 -1.37
N GLU A 26 13.75 -0.65 -2.28
CA GLU A 26 14.97 -0.65 -3.12
C GLU A 26 15.00 0.57 -4.02
N GLN A 27 13.87 0.92 -4.63
CA GLN A 27 13.76 2.13 -5.44
C GLN A 27 13.97 3.39 -4.62
N ALA A 28 13.44 3.43 -3.39
CA ALA A 28 13.63 4.56 -2.50
C ALA A 28 15.11 4.75 -2.15
N LYS A 29 15.86 3.66 -1.92
CA LYS A 29 17.30 3.73 -1.71
C LYS A 29 18.03 4.34 -2.90
N LEU A 30 17.68 3.89 -4.11
CA LEU A 30 18.35 4.32 -5.33
C LEU A 30 18.07 5.79 -5.67
N THR A 31 16.90 6.29 -5.31
CA THR A 31 16.45 7.63 -5.72
C THR A 31 16.49 8.65 -4.58
N GLY A 32 16.74 8.22 -3.35
CA GLY A 32 16.65 9.10 -2.18
C GLY A 32 15.20 9.44 -1.81
N ALA A 33 14.23 8.68 -2.28
CA ALA A 33 12.82 8.93 -2.01
C ALA A 33 12.43 8.54 -0.59
N THR A 34 11.39 9.21 -0.08
CA THR A 34 10.66 8.74 1.10
C THR A 34 9.65 7.68 0.66
N LEU A 35 9.56 6.61 1.41
CA LEU A 35 8.57 5.57 1.19
C LEU A 35 7.34 5.88 2.03
N ARG A 36 6.21 6.05 1.36
CA ARG A 36 4.91 6.30 2.00
C ARG A 36 4.09 5.02 1.92
N ALA A 37 4.00 4.28 3.03
CA ALA A 37 3.25 3.03 3.09
C ALA A 37 1.81 3.30 3.50
N VAL A 38 0.86 2.81 2.72
CA VAL A 38 -0.56 3.12 2.87
C VAL A 38 -1.36 1.83 2.97
N SER A 39 -2.15 1.72 4.03
CA SER A 39 -3.16 0.68 4.20
C SER A 39 -4.52 1.35 4.36
N SER A 40 -5.57 0.68 3.90
CA SER A 40 -6.93 1.18 4.05
C SER A 40 -7.80 0.16 4.77
N TRP A 41 -8.86 0.64 5.37
CA TRP A 41 -9.86 -0.20 6.02
C TRP A 41 -11.22 0.43 5.84
N ARG A 42 -12.26 -0.42 5.89
CA ARG A 42 -13.64 0.06 5.93
C ARG A 42 -14.54 -1.02 6.51
N TRP A 43 -15.66 -0.60 7.08
CA TRP A 43 -16.69 -1.54 7.49
C TRP A 43 -17.40 -2.08 6.25
N PRO A 44 -17.69 -3.38 6.21
CA PRO A 44 -18.55 -3.92 5.15
C PRO A 44 -19.92 -3.22 5.16
N ASN A 45 -20.51 -3.04 3.99
CA ASN A 45 -21.78 -2.33 3.84
C ASN A 45 -22.94 -2.93 4.62
N TYR A 46 -22.86 -4.23 4.94
CA TYR A 46 -23.91 -4.91 5.71
C TYR A 46 -23.78 -4.71 7.22
N ILE A 47 -22.71 -4.09 7.70
CA ILE A 47 -22.51 -3.82 9.12
C ILE A 47 -23.19 -2.49 9.46
N THR A 48 -24.24 -2.56 10.30
CA THR A 48 -24.97 -1.37 10.75
C THR A 48 -24.61 -0.97 12.17
N ILE A 49 -24.06 -1.91 12.97
CA ILE A 49 -23.64 -1.69 14.33
C ILE A 49 -22.22 -2.21 14.49
N VAL A 50 -21.32 -1.36 15.01
CA VAL A 50 -19.94 -1.76 15.25
C VAL A 50 -19.91 -2.73 16.43
N PRO A 51 -19.37 -3.97 16.25
CA PRO A 51 -19.26 -4.92 17.37
C PRO A 51 -18.36 -4.38 18.48
N PRO A 52 -18.71 -4.61 19.76
CA PRO A 52 -17.85 -4.20 20.86
C PRO A 52 -16.46 -4.81 20.78
N GLY A 53 -15.44 -4.00 21.05
CA GLY A 53 -14.04 -4.47 21.06
C GLY A 53 -13.40 -4.63 19.71
N VAL A 54 -14.10 -4.32 18.61
CA VAL A 54 -13.53 -4.40 17.26
C VAL A 54 -13.08 -3.02 16.83
N ASP A 55 -11.79 -2.89 16.52
CA ASP A 55 -11.18 -1.65 16.04
C ASP A 55 -10.38 -1.97 14.76
N LEU A 56 -11.03 -1.78 13.61
CA LEU A 56 -10.43 -2.09 12.32
C LEU A 56 -9.24 -1.19 12.00
N ALA A 57 -9.27 0.06 12.44
CA ALA A 57 -8.15 0.97 12.22
C ALA A 57 -6.89 0.46 12.93
N SER A 58 -7.01 0.05 14.20
CA SER A 58 -5.89 -0.50 14.96
C SER A 58 -5.40 -1.82 14.39
N ASP A 59 -6.32 -2.69 13.97
CA ASP A 59 -5.96 -3.97 13.36
C ASP A 59 -5.19 -3.75 12.04
N THR A 60 -5.65 -2.80 11.24
CA THR A 60 -4.99 -2.43 9.98
C THR A 60 -3.60 -1.87 10.24
N ARG A 61 -3.46 -1.02 11.27
CA ARG A 61 -2.16 -0.46 11.65
C ARG A 61 -1.19 -1.56 12.07
N ARG A 62 -1.68 -2.53 12.84
CA ARG A 62 -0.85 -3.66 13.27
C ARG A 62 -0.35 -4.47 12.08
N THR A 63 -1.23 -4.78 11.13
CA THR A 63 -0.85 -5.50 9.91
C THR A 63 0.19 -4.71 9.11
N LEU A 64 -0.03 -3.41 8.96
CA LEU A 64 0.92 -2.54 8.26
C LEU A 64 2.29 -2.57 8.93
N ASP A 65 2.33 -2.43 10.26
CA ASP A 65 3.59 -2.44 11.01
C ASP A 65 4.32 -3.78 10.86
N GLU A 66 3.59 -4.90 10.91
CA GLU A 66 4.17 -6.23 10.75
C GLU A 66 4.78 -6.42 9.36
N VAL A 67 4.08 -6.00 8.31
CA VAL A 67 4.58 -6.11 6.94
C VAL A 67 5.83 -5.26 6.77
N LEU A 68 5.82 -4.02 7.27
CA LEU A 68 6.97 -3.13 7.14
C LEU A 68 8.17 -3.64 7.91
N GLU A 69 7.96 -4.14 9.12
CA GLU A 69 9.04 -4.68 9.94
C GLU A 69 9.75 -5.83 9.22
N GLU A 70 8.99 -6.76 8.66
CA GLU A 70 9.57 -7.89 7.93
C GLU A 70 10.18 -7.47 6.59
N ALA A 71 9.45 -6.70 5.79
CA ALA A 71 9.86 -6.35 4.43
C ALA A 71 11.05 -5.38 4.39
N LEU A 72 11.21 -4.56 5.41
CA LEU A 72 12.28 -3.55 5.47
C LEU A 72 13.51 -4.02 6.24
N THR A 73 13.57 -5.27 6.65
CA THR A 73 14.79 -5.83 7.25
C THR A 73 15.96 -5.64 6.29
N GLY A 74 17.02 -4.97 6.75
CA GLY A 74 18.17 -4.61 5.91
C GLY A 74 18.00 -3.31 5.14
N SER A 75 16.89 -2.60 5.32
CA SER A 75 16.59 -1.33 4.63
C SER A 75 16.28 -0.21 5.63
N GLU A 76 16.95 -0.23 6.77
CA GLU A 76 16.72 0.72 7.88
C GLU A 76 17.10 2.16 7.51
N ASP A 77 17.86 2.36 6.46
CA ASP A 77 18.26 3.67 5.96
C ASP A 77 17.17 4.35 5.11
N VAL A 78 16.09 3.64 4.77
CA VAL A 78 14.98 4.22 4.03
C VAL A 78 14.04 4.94 4.99
N SER A 79 13.72 6.20 4.66
CA SER A 79 12.74 6.96 5.44
C SER A 79 11.33 6.49 5.08
N VAL A 80 10.56 6.06 6.07
CA VAL A 80 9.22 5.48 5.87
C VAL A 80 8.20 6.24 6.69
N THR A 81 7.08 6.59 6.06
CA THR A 81 5.89 7.08 6.77
C THR A 81 4.76 6.07 6.61
N ARG A 82 3.89 5.99 7.63
CA ARG A 82 2.79 5.02 7.68
C ARG A 82 1.46 5.75 7.69
N HIS A 83 0.53 5.31 6.84
CA HIS A 83 -0.77 5.95 6.70
C HIS A 83 -1.86 4.89 6.71
N VAL A 84 -2.79 5.01 7.64
CA VAL A 84 -3.97 4.14 7.75
C VAL A 84 -5.18 4.99 7.41
N ILE A 85 -5.87 4.65 6.32
CA ILE A 85 -6.93 5.48 5.74
C ILE A 85 -8.26 4.71 5.79
N GLU A 86 -9.30 5.37 6.26
CA GLU A 86 -10.65 4.81 6.17
C GLU A 86 -11.19 5.03 4.75
N GLY A 87 -11.65 3.95 4.13
CA GLY A 87 -12.27 4.00 2.82
C GLY A 87 -11.80 2.89 1.89
N PRO A 88 -12.30 2.86 0.66
CA PRO A 88 -11.90 1.88 -0.33
C PRO A 88 -10.42 2.05 -0.70
N PRO A 89 -9.69 0.94 -0.93
CA PRO A 89 -8.23 1.00 -1.10
C PRO A 89 -7.78 1.74 -2.35
N GLY A 90 -8.45 1.57 -3.47
CA GLY A 90 -8.06 2.24 -4.72
C GLY A 90 -8.05 3.77 -4.58
N PRO A 91 -9.18 4.38 -4.25
CA PRO A 91 -9.24 5.83 -4.02
C PRO A 91 -8.30 6.33 -2.92
N ALA A 92 -8.13 5.57 -1.83
CA ALA A 92 -7.21 5.94 -0.76
C ALA A 92 -5.77 6.04 -1.27
N LEU A 93 -5.34 5.06 -2.06
CA LEU A 93 -4.00 5.06 -2.65
C LEU A 93 -3.82 6.23 -3.62
N LEU A 94 -4.79 6.49 -4.47
CA LEU A 94 -4.68 7.57 -5.45
C LEU A 94 -4.62 8.94 -4.77
N THR A 95 -5.38 9.14 -3.70
CA THR A 95 -5.31 10.38 -2.93
C THR A 95 -3.92 10.57 -2.33
N GLN A 96 -3.35 9.52 -1.75
CA GLN A 96 -2.01 9.57 -1.16
C GLN A 96 -0.91 9.72 -2.21
N ALA A 97 -1.18 9.36 -3.46
CA ALA A 97 -0.20 9.40 -4.54
C ALA A 97 -0.28 10.65 -5.42
N GLN A 98 -1.12 11.62 -5.07
CA GLN A 98 -1.29 12.83 -5.90
C GLN A 98 0.03 13.59 -6.10
N ASP A 99 0.89 13.61 -5.09
CA ASP A 99 2.20 14.26 -5.11
C ASP A 99 3.36 13.30 -5.28
N ALA A 100 3.07 12.03 -5.55
CA ALA A 100 4.11 10.99 -5.61
C ALA A 100 4.78 10.93 -6.98
N THR A 101 6.03 10.50 -6.99
CA THR A 101 6.74 10.21 -8.24
C THR A 101 6.40 8.82 -8.77
N LEU A 102 5.90 7.94 -7.89
CA LEU A 102 5.63 6.55 -8.22
C LEU A 102 4.62 5.98 -7.22
N LEU A 103 3.68 5.19 -7.74
CA LEU A 103 2.75 4.38 -6.94
C LEU A 103 3.06 2.91 -7.21
N VAL A 104 3.29 2.14 -6.15
CA VAL A 104 3.64 0.72 -6.24
C VAL A 104 2.54 -0.11 -5.59
N VAL A 105 2.04 -1.10 -6.30
CA VAL A 105 1.05 -2.04 -5.78
C VAL A 105 1.42 -3.47 -6.16
N GLY A 106 1.01 -4.43 -5.34
CA GLY A 106 1.12 -5.83 -5.73
C GLY A 106 0.07 -6.16 -6.79
N ALA A 107 0.39 -7.11 -7.65
CA ALA A 107 -0.53 -7.53 -8.72
C ALA A 107 -1.81 -8.18 -8.18
N GLN A 108 -1.75 -8.77 -6.99
CA GLN A 108 -2.84 -9.48 -6.37
C GLN A 108 -2.97 -9.05 -4.91
N GLY A 109 -4.20 -8.98 -4.42
CA GLY A 109 -4.48 -8.66 -3.04
C GLY A 109 -4.95 -9.88 -2.26
N ARG A 110 -5.61 -9.62 -1.11
CA ARG A 110 -6.11 -10.67 -0.22
C ARG A 110 -7.19 -11.53 -0.85
N ALA A 111 -7.95 -11.01 -1.81
CA ALA A 111 -9.03 -11.71 -2.49
C ALA A 111 -8.56 -12.46 -3.73
N ALA A 112 -7.26 -12.67 -3.90
CA ALA A 112 -6.71 -13.37 -5.06
C ALA A 112 -7.22 -14.82 -5.16
N PHE A 113 -7.43 -15.26 -6.39
CA PHE A 113 -7.84 -16.65 -6.68
C PHE A 113 -6.95 -17.20 -7.80
N PRO A 114 -6.87 -18.54 -7.95
CA PRO A 114 -6.09 -19.14 -9.04
C PRO A 114 -6.54 -18.64 -10.40
N GLY A 115 -5.58 -18.23 -11.23
CA GLY A 115 -5.85 -17.69 -12.56
C GLY A 115 -6.10 -16.19 -12.61
N MET A 116 -6.16 -15.50 -11.48
CA MET A 116 -6.28 -14.04 -11.47
C MET A 116 -4.99 -13.42 -11.99
N LEU A 117 -5.09 -12.58 -13.03
CA LEU A 117 -3.92 -11.89 -13.60
C LEU A 117 -3.63 -10.59 -12.89
N LEU A 118 -4.67 -9.86 -12.48
CA LEU A 118 -4.54 -8.55 -11.90
C LEU A 118 -5.66 -8.32 -10.88
N GLY A 119 -5.29 -7.96 -9.66
CA GLY A 119 -6.26 -7.66 -8.61
C GLY A 119 -7.01 -6.37 -8.87
N SER A 120 -8.16 -6.22 -8.21
CA SER A 120 -9.04 -5.07 -8.41
C SER A 120 -8.38 -3.74 -8.02
N VAL A 121 -7.58 -3.73 -6.97
CA VAL A 121 -6.89 -2.51 -6.52
C VAL A 121 -5.81 -2.11 -7.53
N ALA A 122 -5.01 -3.07 -7.98
CA ALA A 122 -3.99 -2.81 -8.99
C ALA A 122 -4.61 -2.30 -10.28
N GLU A 123 -5.69 -2.93 -10.74
CA GLU A 123 -6.41 -2.49 -11.93
C GLU A 123 -6.95 -1.07 -11.78
N TYR A 124 -7.56 -0.76 -10.65
CA TYR A 124 -8.09 0.56 -10.37
C TYR A 124 -6.97 1.62 -10.41
N CYS A 125 -5.84 1.35 -9.78
CA CYS A 125 -4.71 2.27 -9.76
C CYS A 125 -4.11 2.50 -11.15
N VAL A 126 -4.01 1.46 -11.95
CA VAL A 126 -3.51 1.57 -13.32
C VAL A 126 -4.44 2.43 -14.17
N ARG A 127 -5.76 2.25 -14.02
CA ARG A 127 -6.74 3.00 -14.81
C ARG A 127 -6.85 4.46 -14.41
N HIS A 128 -6.74 4.78 -13.14
CA HIS A 128 -7.08 6.10 -12.61
C HIS A 128 -5.91 6.87 -12.00
N GLY A 129 -4.73 6.27 -11.97
CA GLY A 129 -3.56 6.91 -11.38
C GLY A 129 -3.11 8.15 -12.15
N SER A 130 -2.65 9.16 -11.41
CA SER A 130 -2.12 10.41 -11.98
C SER A 130 -0.59 10.42 -12.03
N CYS A 131 0.07 9.39 -11.50
CA CYS A 131 1.51 9.20 -11.57
C CYS A 131 1.82 7.81 -12.15
N PRO A 132 3.08 7.53 -12.51
CA PRO A 132 3.47 6.18 -12.92
C PRO A 132 3.10 5.14 -11.86
N VAL A 133 2.53 4.03 -12.31
CA VAL A 133 2.13 2.93 -11.44
C VAL A 133 2.93 1.69 -11.78
N VAL A 134 3.59 1.15 -10.76
CA VAL A 134 4.32 -0.12 -10.89
C VAL A 134 3.50 -1.22 -10.23
N VAL A 135 3.26 -2.28 -10.98
CA VAL A 135 2.57 -3.47 -10.49
C VAL A 135 3.62 -4.56 -10.28
N VAL A 136 3.78 -5.00 -9.04
CA VAL A 136 4.78 -6.02 -8.70
C VAL A 136 4.11 -7.38 -8.79
N ARG A 137 4.62 -8.21 -9.66
CA ARG A 137 4.08 -9.56 -9.90
C ARG A 137 4.39 -10.50 -8.73
N PRO A 138 3.57 -11.56 -8.59
CA PRO A 138 3.82 -12.60 -7.58
C PRO A 138 5.19 -13.25 -7.75
#